data_eeea209302930d3a3e6d1a40bd0bbd65
#
_entry.id   eeea209302930d3a3e6d1a40bd0bbd65
#
_cell.length_a   1.000
_cell.length_b   1.000
_cell.length_c   1.000
_cell.angle_alpha   90.00
_cell.angle_beta   90.00
_cell.angle_gamma   90.00
#
_symmetry.space_group_name_H-M   'P 1'
#
loop_
_entity.id
_entity.type
_entity.pdbx_description
1 polymer ?
#
loop_
_entity_poly.entity_id
_entity_poly.type
_entity_poly.pdbx_seq_one_letter_code
_entity_poly.pdbx_strand_id
1 'polypeptide(L)'
;MALGSRTLNSPRRTASTRYAQRDLAVVRLVMGLLALGLLVCAAWFDPTQIAAGEHLSWTGMVTGKCPGCPLCGLSRGFALGLRGEFAMASKLNFAFWPFFLSAVAGAIQVPLALRILVFKK
;
A
#
# COMPACT_ATOMS: atom_id res chain seq x y z
N MET A 1 52.25 -27.85 -7.13
CA MET A 1 51.30 -27.41 -8.15
C MET A 1 50.19 -26.65 -7.44
N ALA A 2 50.23 -25.31 -7.47
CA ALA A 2 49.23 -24.45 -6.86
C ALA A 2 48.21 -24.08 -7.93
N LEU A 3 46.99 -24.62 -7.83
CA LEU A 3 45.85 -24.24 -8.66
C LEU A 3 45.31 -22.90 -8.16
N GLY A 4 45.74 -21.82 -8.83
CA GLY A 4 45.22 -20.48 -8.61
C GLY A 4 43.73 -20.40 -8.97
N SER A 5 42.87 -20.34 -7.96
CA SER A 5 41.44 -20.01 -8.11
C SER A 5 41.31 -18.58 -8.61
N ARG A 6 41.24 -18.38 -9.92
CA ARG A 6 40.82 -17.11 -10.52
C ARG A 6 39.33 -16.87 -10.19
N THR A 7 39.08 -16.12 -9.14
CA THR A 7 37.78 -15.54 -8.90
C THR A 7 37.47 -14.56 -10.03
N LEU A 8 36.74 -15.03 -11.03
CA LEU A 8 36.16 -14.19 -12.09
C LEU A 8 35.09 -13.28 -11.45
N ASN A 9 35.54 -12.19 -10.86
CA ASN A 9 34.71 -11.13 -10.35
C ASN A 9 34.18 -10.34 -11.56
N SER A 10 33.12 -10.87 -12.21
CA SER A 10 32.58 -10.32 -13.44
C SER A 10 31.87 -9.00 -13.14
N PRO A 11 32.34 -7.86 -13.69
CA PRO A 11 31.71 -6.54 -13.49
C PRO A 11 30.27 -6.48 -14.02
N ARG A 12 29.86 -7.42 -14.88
CA ARG A 12 28.49 -7.51 -15.39
C ARG A 12 27.46 -7.86 -14.32
N ARG A 13 27.82 -8.66 -13.28
CA ARG A 13 26.90 -9.00 -12.17
C ARG A 13 26.53 -7.80 -11.32
N THR A 14 27.46 -6.87 -11.13
CA THR A 14 27.20 -5.67 -10.28
C THR A 14 26.31 -4.65 -10.95
N ALA A 15 26.36 -4.52 -12.29
CA ALA A 15 25.45 -3.63 -13.03
C ALA A 15 24.00 -4.16 -13.01
N SER A 16 23.81 -5.46 -13.30
CA SER A 16 22.48 -6.08 -13.30
C SER A 16 21.76 -5.96 -11.94
N THR A 17 22.50 -6.14 -10.85
CA THR A 17 21.91 -6.01 -9.49
C THR A 17 21.52 -4.58 -9.15
N ARG A 18 22.22 -3.56 -9.66
CA ARG A 18 21.86 -2.15 -9.44
C ARG A 18 20.59 -1.75 -10.17
N TYR A 19 20.38 -2.21 -11.42
CA TYR A 19 19.15 -1.97 -12.15
C TYR A 19 17.97 -2.66 -11.47
N ALA A 20 18.10 -3.91 -11.10
CA ALA A 20 17.07 -4.65 -10.39
C ALA A 20 16.68 -3.98 -9.05
N GLN A 21 17.63 -3.42 -8.31
CA GLN A 21 17.34 -2.69 -7.07
C GLN A 21 16.59 -1.38 -7.32
N ARG A 22 16.87 -0.66 -8.40
CA ARG A 22 16.15 0.56 -8.77
C ARG A 22 14.72 0.25 -9.19
N ASP A 23 14.54 -0.76 -10.04
CA ASP A 23 13.22 -1.17 -10.49
C ASP A 23 12.34 -1.61 -9.32
N LEU A 24 12.90 -2.38 -8.39
CA LEU A 24 12.22 -2.78 -7.17
C LEU A 24 11.87 -1.58 -6.27
N ALA A 25 12.74 -0.58 -6.18
CA ALA A 25 12.47 0.64 -5.42
C ALA A 25 11.34 1.45 -6.04
N VAL A 26 11.28 1.54 -7.38
CA VAL A 26 10.18 2.22 -8.10
C VAL A 26 8.85 1.49 -7.85
N VAL A 27 8.82 0.17 -7.98
CA VAL A 27 7.61 -0.63 -7.71
C VAL A 27 7.15 -0.43 -6.25
N ARG A 28 8.06 -0.48 -5.29
CA ARG A 28 7.75 -0.22 -3.87
C ARG A 28 7.22 1.19 -3.65
N LEU A 29 7.78 2.18 -4.34
CA LEU A 29 7.32 3.57 -4.24
C LEU A 29 5.89 3.71 -4.77
N VAL A 30 5.61 3.18 -5.95
CA VAL A 30 4.27 3.23 -6.56
C VAL A 30 3.24 2.52 -5.67
N MET A 31 3.52 1.29 -5.24
CA MET A 31 2.63 0.54 -4.35
C MET A 31 2.44 1.22 -3.01
N GLY A 32 3.50 1.82 -2.46
CA GLY A 32 3.44 2.58 -1.23
C GLY A 32 2.60 3.86 -1.35
N LEU A 33 2.73 4.59 -2.46
CA LEU A 33 1.92 5.79 -2.72
C LEU A 33 0.43 5.45 -2.90
N LEU A 34 0.12 4.33 -3.57
CA LEU A 34 -1.26 3.86 -3.69
C LEU A 34 -1.83 3.49 -2.31
N ALA A 35 -1.06 2.78 -1.48
CA ALA A 35 -1.47 2.44 -0.12
C ALA A 35 -1.66 3.69 0.75
N LEU A 36 -0.75 4.65 0.67
CA LEU A 36 -0.84 5.92 1.38
C LEU A 36 -2.07 6.72 0.93
N GLY A 37 -2.31 6.81 -0.37
CA GLY A 37 -3.50 7.47 -0.93
C GLY A 37 -4.80 6.85 -0.42
N LEU A 38 -4.86 5.51 -0.37
CA LEU A 38 -6.01 4.80 0.17
C LEU A 38 -6.24 5.10 1.67
N LEU A 39 -5.18 5.16 2.47
CA LEU A 39 -5.28 5.52 3.89
C LEU A 39 -5.71 6.99 4.07
N VAL A 40 -5.18 7.91 3.28
CA VAL A 40 -5.56 9.32 3.32
C VAL A 40 -7.02 9.50 2.93
N CYS A 41 -7.48 8.85 1.86
CA CYS A 41 -8.89 8.86 1.48
C CYS A 41 -9.79 8.29 2.59
N ALA A 42 -9.38 7.17 3.20
CA ALA A 42 -10.14 6.57 4.30
C ALA A 42 -10.17 7.45 5.56
N ALA A 43 -9.12 8.25 5.80
CA ALA A 43 -9.09 9.22 6.90
C ALA A 43 -9.97 10.44 6.64
N TRP A 44 -10.11 10.83 5.37
CA TRP A 44 -10.89 12.01 4.97
C TRP A 44 -12.38 11.80 5.12
N PHE A 45 -12.89 10.63 4.76
CA PHE A 45 -14.30 10.31 4.81
C PHE A 45 -14.74 9.80 6.18
N ASP A 46 -15.92 10.26 6.63
CA ASP A 46 -16.58 9.70 7.81
C ASP A 46 -17.11 8.28 7.52
N PRO A 47 -16.99 7.34 8.47
CA PRO A 47 -17.57 6.00 8.32
C PRO A 47 -19.08 6.01 8.01
N THR A 48 -19.81 7.04 8.49
CA THR A 48 -21.23 7.24 8.21
C THR A 48 -21.49 7.67 6.77
N GLN A 49 -20.67 8.56 6.23
CA GLN A 49 -20.72 9.00 4.82
C GLN A 49 -20.40 7.85 3.87
N ILE A 50 -19.41 7.02 4.23
CA ILE A 50 -19.10 5.80 3.47
C ILE A 50 -20.29 4.84 3.47
N ALA A 51 -20.98 4.68 4.61
CA ALA A 51 -22.17 3.83 4.71
C ALA A 51 -23.35 4.38 3.88
N ALA A 52 -23.46 5.69 3.75
CA ALA A 52 -24.47 6.35 2.92
C ALA A 52 -24.14 6.30 1.41
N GLY A 53 -22.92 5.88 1.02
CA GLY A 53 -22.46 5.84 -0.36
C GLY A 53 -21.96 7.20 -0.90
N GLU A 54 -21.83 8.20 -0.05
CA GLU A 54 -21.42 9.57 -0.46
C GLU A 54 -20.03 9.64 -1.06
N HIS A 55 -19.12 8.76 -0.64
CA HIS A 55 -17.76 8.66 -1.18
C HIS A 55 -17.70 8.28 -2.67
N LEU A 56 -18.77 7.68 -3.21
CA LEU A 56 -18.88 7.31 -4.63
C LEU A 56 -19.79 8.27 -5.42
N SER A 57 -20.51 9.17 -4.76
CA SER A 57 -21.37 10.15 -5.43
C SER A 57 -20.57 11.07 -6.36
N TRP A 58 -19.30 11.27 -6.06
CA TRP A 58 -18.36 12.06 -6.87
C TRP A 58 -18.14 11.50 -8.26
N THR A 59 -18.25 10.18 -8.42
CA THR A 59 -18.08 9.51 -9.72
C THR A 59 -19.38 9.43 -10.52
N GLY A 60 -20.51 9.81 -9.94
CA GLY A 60 -21.84 9.67 -10.56
C GLY A 60 -22.28 8.21 -10.77
N MET A 61 -21.46 7.24 -10.35
CA MET A 61 -21.71 5.81 -10.58
C MET A 61 -22.68 5.18 -9.60
N VAL A 62 -22.82 5.76 -8.39
CA VAL A 62 -23.68 5.23 -7.34
C VAL A 62 -24.47 6.37 -6.70
N THR A 63 -25.77 6.36 -6.91
CA THR A 63 -26.71 7.24 -6.23
C THR A 63 -27.50 6.42 -5.22
N GLY A 64 -27.22 6.59 -3.93
CA GLY A 64 -27.98 5.94 -2.86
C GLY A 64 -27.17 4.99 -1.98
N LYS A 65 -27.85 4.35 -1.03
CA LYS A 65 -27.23 3.42 -0.08
C LYS A 65 -26.57 2.26 -0.80
N CYS A 66 -25.29 2.05 -0.52
CA CYS A 66 -24.57 0.91 -1.07
C CYS A 66 -25.22 -0.41 -0.65
N PRO A 67 -25.60 -1.30 -1.59
CA PRO A 67 -26.37 -2.52 -1.30
C PRO A 67 -25.55 -3.64 -0.61
N GLY A 68 -24.49 -3.29 0.16
CA GLY A 68 -23.70 -4.29 0.89
C GLY A 68 -22.52 -4.86 0.09
N CYS A 69 -21.95 -4.10 -0.80
CA CYS A 69 -20.71 -4.46 -1.50
C CYS A 69 -19.59 -4.77 -0.48
N PRO A 70 -18.83 -5.88 -0.63
CA PRO A 70 -17.72 -6.21 0.26
C PRO A 70 -16.63 -5.13 0.30
N LEU A 71 -16.49 -4.35 -0.76
CA LEU A 71 -15.56 -3.22 -0.81
C LEU A 71 -16.00 -2.06 0.11
N CYS A 72 -17.30 -1.80 0.24
CA CYS A 72 -17.81 -0.75 1.15
C CYS A 72 -17.55 -1.10 2.62
N GLY A 73 -17.68 -2.37 2.98
CA GLY A 73 -17.32 -2.85 4.31
C GLY A 73 -15.84 -2.67 4.62
N LEU A 74 -14.98 -2.88 3.62
CA LEU A 74 -13.54 -2.70 3.76
C LEU A 74 -13.17 -1.21 3.92
N SER A 75 -13.68 -0.32 3.06
CA SER A 75 -13.42 1.12 3.13
C SER A 75 -13.89 1.72 4.46
N ARG A 76 -15.09 1.33 4.93
CA ARG A 76 -15.60 1.72 6.25
C ARG A 76 -14.73 1.15 7.37
N GLY A 77 -14.27 -0.09 7.24
CA GLY A 77 -13.32 -0.71 8.16
C GLY A 77 -12.02 0.07 8.27
N PHE A 78 -11.47 0.54 7.14
CA PHE A 78 -10.27 1.39 7.14
C PHE A 78 -10.49 2.72 7.86
N ALA A 79 -11.62 3.39 7.62
CA ALA A 79 -11.96 4.65 8.29
C ALA A 79 -12.09 4.47 9.81
N LEU A 80 -12.71 3.39 10.27
CA LEU A 80 -12.82 3.02 11.69
C LEU A 80 -11.45 2.62 12.27
N GLY A 81 -10.66 1.85 11.54
CA GLY A 81 -9.32 1.42 11.97
C GLY A 81 -8.38 2.60 12.20
N LEU A 82 -8.41 3.62 11.33
CA LEU A 82 -7.62 4.85 11.49
C LEU A 82 -8.07 5.70 12.70
N ARG A 83 -9.32 5.52 13.16
CA ARG A 83 -9.85 6.15 14.38
C ARG A 83 -9.62 5.31 15.64
N GLY A 84 -8.97 4.15 15.52
CA GLY A 84 -8.69 3.24 16.63
C GLY A 84 -9.84 2.29 16.99
N GLU A 85 -10.93 2.29 16.23
CA GLU A 85 -12.10 1.45 16.46
C GLU A 85 -11.95 0.06 15.79
N PHE A 86 -10.87 -0.64 16.10
CA PHE A 86 -10.50 -1.91 15.47
C PHE A 86 -11.54 -3.02 15.68
N ALA A 87 -12.18 -3.04 16.85
CA ALA A 87 -13.20 -4.03 17.18
C ALA A 87 -14.44 -3.90 16.27
N MET A 88 -14.85 -2.68 15.94
CA MET A 88 -15.93 -2.44 15.00
C MET A 88 -15.51 -2.68 13.56
N ALA A 89 -14.30 -2.26 13.19
CA ALA A 89 -13.73 -2.47 11.86
C ALA A 89 -13.66 -3.97 11.50
N SER A 90 -13.19 -4.80 12.40
CA SER A 90 -13.07 -6.25 12.19
C SER A 90 -14.42 -6.97 12.05
N LYS A 91 -15.46 -6.46 12.71
CA LYS A 91 -16.83 -7.00 12.58
C LYS A 91 -17.47 -6.70 11.23
N LEU A 92 -17.08 -5.61 10.58
CA LEU A 92 -17.62 -5.24 9.28
C LEU A 92 -17.08 -6.10 8.15
N ASN A 93 -15.81 -6.49 8.23
CA ASN A 93 -15.19 -7.32 7.21
C ASN A 93 -14.05 -8.15 7.83
N PHE A 94 -14.12 -9.47 7.66
CA PHE A 94 -13.07 -10.38 8.15
C PHE A 94 -11.71 -10.14 7.48
N ALA A 95 -11.71 -9.63 6.24
CA ALA A 95 -10.50 -9.31 5.50
C ALA A 95 -9.86 -7.97 5.94
N PHE A 96 -10.48 -7.23 6.88
CA PHE A 96 -9.96 -5.93 7.35
C PHE A 96 -8.49 -6.01 7.77
N TRP A 97 -8.14 -6.96 8.63
CA TRP A 97 -6.79 -7.02 9.20
C TRP A 97 -5.69 -7.21 8.16
N PRO A 98 -5.75 -8.22 7.27
CA PRO A 98 -4.68 -8.41 6.30
C PRO A 98 -4.55 -7.22 5.34
N PHE A 99 -5.65 -6.63 4.91
CA PHE A 99 -5.62 -5.48 4.02
C PHE A 99 -5.14 -4.21 4.74
N PHE A 100 -5.59 -3.95 5.95
CA PHE A 100 -5.18 -2.79 6.74
C PHE A 100 -3.68 -2.83 7.06
N LEU A 101 -3.18 -3.97 7.54
CA LEU A 101 -1.76 -4.16 7.81
C LEU A 101 -0.90 -4.04 6.54
N SER A 102 -1.38 -4.57 5.41
CA SER A 102 -0.70 -4.44 4.13
C SER A 102 -0.64 -2.98 3.65
N ALA A 103 -1.70 -2.21 3.85
CA ALA A 103 -1.74 -0.80 3.50
C ALA A 103 -0.80 0.03 4.38
N VAL A 104 -0.77 -0.22 5.69
CA VAL A 104 0.16 0.45 6.61
C VAL A 104 1.60 0.08 6.27
N ALA A 105 1.90 -1.19 6.05
CA ALA A 105 3.23 -1.64 5.65
C ALA A 105 3.65 -1.03 4.31
N GLY A 106 2.73 -0.92 3.34
CA GLY A 106 2.97 -0.25 2.06
C GLY A 106 3.29 1.23 2.23
N ALA A 107 2.54 1.95 3.06
CA ALA A 107 2.77 3.37 3.33
C ALA A 107 4.16 3.61 3.97
N ILE A 108 4.61 2.74 4.87
CA ILE A 108 5.94 2.81 5.49
C ILE A 108 7.06 2.60 4.46
N GLN A 109 6.80 1.87 3.38
CA GLN A 109 7.78 1.65 2.31
C GLN A 109 8.11 2.93 1.52
N VAL A 110 7.25 3.95 1.52
CA VAL A 110 7.46 5.19 0.78
C VAL A 110 8.74 5.90 1.20
N PRO A 111 8.97 6.24 2.48
CA PRO A 111 10.21 6.92 2.88
C PRO A 111 11.45 6.04 2.67
N LEU A 112 11.32 4.72 2.79
CA LEU A 112 12.43 3.80 2.54
C LEU A 112 12.81 3.78 1.06
N ALA A 113 11.83 3.73 0.17
CA ALA A 113 12.05 3.76 -1.28
C ALA A 113 12.65 5.10 -1.72
N LEU A 114 12.14 6.23 -1.21
CA LEU A 114 12.68 7.55 -1.46
C LEU A 114 14.14 7.66 -1.02
N ARG A 115 14.47 7.14 0.14
CA ARG A 115 15.86 7.11 0.64
C ARG A 115 16.79 6.39 -0.33
N ILE A 116 16.37 5.24 -0.86
CA ILE A 116 17.16 4.47 -1.83
C ILE A 116 17.35 5.24 -3.15
N LEU A 117 16.29 5.90 -3.63
CA LEU A 117 16.32 6.63 -4.90
C LEU A 117 17.14 7.93 -4.82
N VAL A 118 17.09 8.64 -3.68
CA VAL A 118 17.75 9.93 -3.50
C VAL A 118 19.21 9.76 -3.07
N PHE A 119 19.49 8.89 -2.12
CA PHE A 119 20.84 8.79 -1.52
C PHE A 119 21.78 7.78 -2.18
N LYS A 120 21.29 6.98 -3.13
CA LYS A 120 22.12 6.02 -3.88
C LYS A 120 22.47 6.53 -5.29
N LYS A 121 22.75 7.84 -5.39
CA LYS A 121 23.32 8.45 -6.59
C LYS A 121 24.81 8.14 -6.73
#